data_86c80d2a60c6f15f31ac143165ff70d8
#
_entry.id   86c80d2a60c6f15f31ac143165ff70d8
#
_cell.length_a   1.000
_cell.length_b   1.000
_cell.length_c   1.000
_cell.angle_alpha   90.00
_cell.angle_beta   90.00
_cell.angle_gamma   90.00
#
_symmetry.space_group_name_H-M   'P 1'
#
loop_
_entity.id
_entity.type
_entity.pdbx_description
1 polymer ?
#
loop_
_entity_poly.entity_id
_entity_poly.type
_entity_poly.pdbx_seq_one_letter_code
_entity_poly.pdbx_strand_id
1 'polypeptide(L)'
;MKSYLLCTVLLFCVLLQGQQVPDTLFAPPIPNPAYQEQSGPVILIDEGHHNFHTKDGRYTAFSRLLERDGYKVESSRGTFGFNTLEGARILVISNALHSTNVQNWYLPTPSAFEVEEIEFLRNWVHQGGRLFLIADHMPLAGAAADLAAAFGFEFTNGYVLDDRGGGPAFFSLEDKNLHPSIITKGRNSSESLTQVTTFTGQAFKIPDQAKPVLTFSENFTNFLPDTAGVFTAETPRIPAAGYHQGAFMDYGKGKLFVSGEAAMFS
;
A
#
# COMPACT_ATOMS: atom_id res chain seq x y z
N MET A 1 -4.06 62.21 27.21
CA MET A 1 -3.40 61.31 26.27
C MET A 1 -3.67 59.87 26.66
N LYS A 2 -4.51 59.18 25.90
CA LYS A 2 -4.81 57.78 26.18
C LYS A 2 -4.01 56.94 25.16
N SER A 3 -3.00 56.19 25.67
CA SER A 3 -2.19 55.28 24.85
C SER A 3 -2.99 53.98 24.63
N TYR A 4 -3.32 53.68 23.39
CA TYR A 4 -3.88 52.38 23.01
C TYR A 4 -2.73 51.40 22.73
N LEU A 5 -2.61 50.38 23.57
CA LEU A 5 -1.67 49.28 23.37
C LEU A 5 -2.31 48.29 22.35
N LEU A 6 -1.78 48.26 21.15
CA LEU A 6 -2.22 47.35 20.10
C LEU A 6 -1.52 46.00 20.31
N CYS A 7 -2.25 45.04 20.87
CA CYS A 7 -1.77 43.67 21.01
C CYS A 7 -1.92 42.94 19.67
N THR A 8 -0.87 42.75 18.92
CA THR A 8 -0.85 41.92 17.72
C THR A 8 -0.72 40.48 18.10
N VAL A 9 -1.82 39.74 18.01
CA VAL A 9 -1.82 38.28 18.19
C VAL A 9 -1.32 37.66 16.88
N LEU A 10 -0.08 37.17 16.86
CA LEU A 10 0.42 36.30 15.79
C LEU A 10 -0.24 34.93 15.91
N LEU A 11 -1.21 34.64 15.06
CA LEU A 11 -1.69 33.28 14.85
C LEU A 11 -0.60 32.47 14.14
N PHE A 12 0.13 31.64 14.87
CA PHE A 12 0.92 30.58 14.29
C PHE A 12 -0.05 29.48 13.84
N CYS A 13 -0.34 29.44 12.52
CA CYS A 13 -0.90 28.23 11.91
C CYS A 13 0.18 27.12 11.96
N VAL A 14 0.14 26.28 12.96
CA VAL A 14 0.87 25.03 12.96
C VAL A 14 0.15 24.14 11.92
N LEU A 15 0.75 23.98 10.75
CA LEU A 15 0.36 22.96 9.80
C LEU A 15 0.66 21.61 10.49
N LEU A 16 -0.35 21.02 11.09
CA LEU A 16 -0.32 19.62 11.53
C LEU A 16 -0.25 18.76 10.25
N GLN A 17 0.95 18.51 9.78
CA GLN A 17 1.16 17.41 8.86
C GLN A 17 0.93 16.13 9.66
N GLY A 18 -0.15 15.42 9.36
CA GLY A 18 -0.42 14.10 9.92
C GLY A 18 0.73 13.18 9.52
N GLN A 19 1.70 12.99 10.41
CA GLN A 19 2.76 12.01 10.19
C GLN A 19 2.20 10.63 10.48
N GLN A 20 2.27 9.74 9.50
CA GLN A 20 1.99 8.33 9.73
C GLN A 20 3.06 7.76 10.67
N VAL A 21 2.64 7.41 11.89
CA VAL A 21 3.48 6.84 12.93
C VAL A 21 3.09 5.37 13.10
N PRO A 22 4.05 4.43 13.15
CA PRO A 22 3.73 3.01 13.33
C PRO A 22 3.11 2.77 14.71
N ASP A 23 2.09 1.91 14.77
CA ASP A 23 1.54 1.43 16.04
C ASP A 23 2.49 0.38 16.65
N THR A 24 3.50 0.85 17.35
CA THR A 24 4.50 -0.02 18.00
C THR A 24 3.94 -0.83 19.17
N LEU A 25 2.72 -0.52 19.61
CA LEU A 25 2.03 -1.23 20.69
C LEU A 25 1.08 -2.30 20.16
N PHE A 26 0.83 -2.32 18.84
CA PHE A 26 -0.01 -3.33 18.20
C PHE A 26 0.59 -4.73 18.38
N ALA A 27 -0.01 -5.51 19.22
CA ALA A 27 0.45 -6.85 19.58
C ALA A 27 -0.72 -7.80 19.81
N PRO A 28 -1.56 -8.06 18.78
CA PRO A 28 -2.71 -8.93 18.93
C PRO A 28 -2.28 -10.34 19.32
N PRO A 29 -3.08 -11.09 20.10
CA PRO A 29 -2.77 -12.47 20.39
C PRO A 29 -2.80 -13.31 19.12
N ILE A 30 -1.82 -14.19 18.95
CA ILE A 30 -1.77 -15.20 17.89
C ILE A 30 -1.77 -16.58 18.56
N PRO A 31 -2.94 -17.12 18.91
CA PRO A 31 -3.02 -18.38 19.64
C PRO A 31 -2.52 -19.59 18.83
N ASN A 32 -2.59 -19.50 17.51
CA ASN A 32 -2.15 -20.56 16.59
C ASN A 32 -1.29 -19.96 15.49
N PRO A 33 0.01 -19.70 15.75
CA PRO A 33 0.90 -19.18 14.73
C PRO A 33 1.05 -20.15 13.56
N ALA A 34 1.28 -19.59 12.35
CA ALA A 34 1.41 -20.40 11.13
C ALA A 34 2.63 -21.34 11.18
N TYR A 35 3.67 -20.92 11.86
CA TYR A 35 4.92 -21.67 12.04
C TYR A 35 5.41 -21.55 13.49
N GLN A 36 6.30 -22.46 13.89
CA GLN A 36 7.08 -22.25 15.10
C GLN A 36 7.97 -21.01 14.92
N GLU A 37 8.34 -20.39 16.01
CA GLU A 37 9.18 -19.19 16.00
C GLU A 37 10.39 -19.36 15.06
N GLN A 38 10.56 -18.41 14.15
CA GLN A 38 11.66 -18.35 13.16
C GLN A 38 11.82 -19.61 12.28
N SER A 39 10.78 -20.46 12.15
CA SER A 39 10.85 -21.65 11.30
C SER A 39 10.09 -21.50 9.96
N GLY A 40 9.31 -20.44 9.83
CA GLY A 40 8.56 -20.13 8.63
C GLY A 40 9.44 -19.65 7.46
N PRO A 41 8.81 -19.48 6.28
CA PRO A 41 9.50 -18.95 5.10
C PRO A 41 10.10 -17.56 5.35
N VAL A 42 11.14 -17.22 4.58
CA VAL A 42 11.69 -15.86 4.58
C VAL A 42 10.76 -14.92 3.82
N ILE A 43 10.44 -13.81 4.48
CA ILE A 43 9.75 -12.65 3.92
C ILE A 43 10.77 -11.52 3.83
N LEU A 44 10.96 -10.98 2.63
CA LEU A 44 11.77 -9.78 2.42
C LEU A 44 10.86 -8.56 2.34
N ILE A 45 11.23 -7.51 3.07
CA ILE A 45 10.63 -6.18 2.94
C ILE A 45 11.61 -5.32 2.17
N ASP A 46 11.16 -4.78 1.04
CA ASP A 46 11.97 -3.93 0.19
C ASP A 46 12.31 -2.61 0.87
N GLU A 47 13.60 -2.29 0.89
CA GLU A 47 14.18 -1.02 1.38
C GLU A 47 15.18 -0.44 0.37
N GLY A 48 15.27 -1.03 -0.83
CA GLY A 48 16.23 -0.65 -1.88
C GLY A 48 15.74 0.45 -2.81
N HIS A 49 14.43 0.70 -2.86
CA HIS A 49 13.78 1.60 -3.83
C HIS A 49 13.18 2.84 -3.15
N HIS A 50 13.94 3.48 -2.28
CA HIS A 50 13.51 4.67 -1.52
C HIS A 50 12.13 4.49 -0.86
N ASN A 51 11.86 3.30 -0.37
CA ASN A 51 10.57 2.91 0.18
C ASN A 51 10.17 3.79 1.37
N PHE A 52 8.94 4.31 1.32
CA PHE A 52 8.39 5.09 2.43
C PHE A 52 8.11 4.23 3.67
N HIS A 53 7.87 2.93 3.46
CA HIS A 53 7.66 1.95 4.52
C HIS A 53 8.81 0.94 4.55
N THR A 54 9.50 0.86 5.68
CA THR A 54 10.62 -0.05 5.94
C THR A 54 10.31 -0.97 7.11
N LYS A 55 11.00 -2.11 7.21
CA LYS A 55 10.80 -3.15 8.23
C LYS A 55 10.78 -2.59 9.65
N ASP A 56 11.82 -1.84 10.00
CA ASP A 56 12.00 -1.28 11.35
C ASP A 56 11.52 0.19 11.45
N GLY A 57 10.90 0.70 10.39
CA GLY A 57 10.28 2.02 10.30
C GLY A 57 8.76 1.93 10.45
N ARG A 58 8.03 2.48 9.46
CA ARG A 58 6.57 2.51 9.50
C ARG A 58 5.90 1.13 9.48
N TYR A 59 6.59 0.09 9.02
CA TYR A 59 6.09 -1.29 9.04
C TYR A 59 6.58 -2.13 10.22
N THR A 60 7.03 -1.49 11.31
CA THR A 60 7.42 -2.21 12.53
C THR A 60 6.29 -3.09 13.08
N ALA A 61 5.03 -2.60 13.10
CA ALA A 61 3.89 -3.39 13.58
C ALA A 61 3.64 -4.60 12.66
N PHE A 62 3.61 -4.38 11.35
CA PHE A 62 3.46 -5.43 10.34
C PHE A 62 4.55 -6.50 10.44
N SER A 63 5.82 -6.08 10.53
CA SER A 63 6.96 -6.98 10.64
C SER A 63 6.91 -7.84 11.89
N ARG A 64 6.64 -7.23 13.05
CA ARG A 64 6.50 -7.94 14.33
C ARG A 64 5.32 -8.92 14.33
N LEU A 65 4.21 -8.56 13.67
CA LEU A 65 3.08 -9.47 13.52
C LEU A 65 3.49 -10.74 12.76
N LEU A 66 4.20 -10.60 11.64
CA LEU A 66 4.70 -11.71 10.85
C LEU A 66 5.75 -12.55 11.60
N GLU A 67 6.68 -11.91 12.33
CA GLU A 67 7.66 -12.61 13.16
C GLU A 67 6.99 -13.43 14.26
N ARG A 68 5.95 -12.90 14.90
CA ARG A 68 5.15 -13.62 15.92
C ARG A 68 4.30 -14.73 15.33
N ASP A 69 3.95 -14.66 14.04
CA ASP A 69 3.28 -15.74 13.31
C ASP A 69 4.28 -16.80 12.79
N GLY A 70 5.57 -16.64 13.14
CA GLY A 70 6.66 -17.60 12.95
C GLY A 70 7.49 -17.42 11.67
N TYR A 71 7.24 -16.38 10.89
CA TYR A 71 8.04 -16.07 9.70
C TYR A 71 9.41 -15.49 10.06
N LYS A 72 10.36 -15.59 9.12
CA LYS A 72 11.63 -14.85 9.13
C LYS A 72 11.45 -13.60 8.33
N VAL A 73 11.51 -12.42 8.96
CA VAL A 73 11.31 -11.14 8.29
C VAL A 73 12.63 -10.39 8.19
N GLU A 74 13.06 -10.12 6.97
CA GLU A 74 14.35 -9.51 6.67
C GLU A 74 14.15 -8.30 5.74
N SER A 75 15.09 -7.34 5.77
CA SER A 75 15.13 -6.21 4.84
C SER A 75 15.87 -6.59 3.56
N SER A 76 15.37 -6.20 2.41
CA SER A 76 16.06 -6.27 1.11
C SER A 76 16.56 -4.89 0.72
N ARG A 77 17.86 -4.76 0.47
CA ARG A 77 18.51 -3.47 0.14
C ARG A 77 19.34 -3.60 -1.12
N GLY A 78 18.74 -3.29 -2.24
CA GLY A 78 19.42 -3.33 -3.54
C GLY A 78 18.46 -3.69 -4.66
N THR A 79 18.95 -3.67 -5.88
CA THR A 79 18.19 -4.02 -7.08
C THR A 79 17.75 -5.48 -7.03
N PHE A 80 16.56 -5.75 -7.57
CA PHE A 80 16.01 -7.10 -7.58
C PHE A 80 16.75 -8.00 -8.58
N GLY A 81 17.21 -9.14 -8.09
CA GLY A 81 17.92 -10.15 -8.86
C GLY A 81 18.05 -11.44 -8.06
N PHE A 82 18.73 -12.41 -8.65
CA PHE A 82 18.90 -13.72 -8.03
C PHE A 82 19.51 -13.62 -6.61
N ASN A 83 20.58 -12.87 -6.45
CA ASN A 83 21.28 -12.74 -5.16
C ASN A 83 20.44 -12.03 -4.11
N THR A 84 19.62 -11.05 -4.52
CA THR A 84 18.78 -10.26 -3.61
C THR A 84 17.60 -11.05 -3.10
N LEU A 85 17.04 -11.97 -3.91
CA LEU A 85 15.89 -12.78 -3.55
C LEU A 85 16.24 -14.24 -3.24
N GLU A 86 17.53 -14.57 -3.08
CA GLU A 86 17.96 -15.93 -2.74
C GLU A 86 17.35 -16.37 -1.41
N GLY A 87 16.71 -17.54 -1.40
CA GLY A 87 16.05 -18.09 -0.22
C GLY A 87 14.71 -17.45 0.15
N ALA A 88 14.35 -16.31 -0.43
CA ALA A 88 13.08 -15.66 -0.18
C ALA A 88 11.90 -16.42 -0.80
N ARG A 89 10.77 -16.43 -0.10
CA ARG A 89 9.50 -16.99 -0.61
C ARG A 89 8.46 -15.93 -0.81
N ILE A 90 8.56 -14.82 -0.09
CA ILE A 90 7.62 -13.71 -0.12
C ILE A 90 8.44 -12.42 -0.20
N LEU A 91 8.06 -11.54 -1.11
CA LEU A 91 8.59 -10.17 -1.22
C LEU A 91 7.45 -9.19 -0.97
N VAL A 92 7.68 -8.25 -0.08
CA VAL A 92 6.79 -7.12 0.19
C VAL A 92 7.45 -5.87 -0.32
N ILE A 93 6.83 -5.20 -1.28
CA ILE A 93 7.24 -3.89 -1.78
C ILE A 93 6.18 -2.90 -1.32
N SER A 94 6.56 -1.90 -0.54
CA SER A 94 5.63 -0.89 -0.07
C SER A 94 6.14 0.51 -0.36
N ASN A 95 5.32 1.25 -1.11
CA ASN A 95 5.53 2.67 -1.37
C ASN A 95 6.96 2.98 -1.83
N ALA A 96 7.42 2.26 -2.85
CA ALA A 96 8.67 2.55 -3.55
C ALA A 96 8.58 3.91 -4.26
N LEU A 97 9.71 4.59 -4.38
CA LEU A 97 9.83 5.89 -5.05
C LEU A 97 11.00 5.90 -6.03
N HIS A 98 10.84 6.59 -7.12
CA HIS A 98 11.98 7.02 -7.92
C HIS A 98 12.77 8.11 -7.18
N SER A 99 14.07 8.16 -7.35
CA SER A 99 14.96 9.11 -6.66
C SER A 99 14.55 10.58 -6.82
N THR A 100 13.96 10.97 -7.95
CA THR A 100 13.46 12.32 -8.20
C THR A 100 12.27 12.69 -7.32
N ASN A 101 11.49 11.71 -6.87
CA ASN A 101 10.29 11.95 -6.06
C ASN A 101 10.51 11.77 -4.56
N VAL A 102 11.71 11.44 -4.10
CA VAL A 102 12.00 11.31 -2.66
C VAL A 102 11.72 12.59 -1.87
N GLN A 103 12.02 13.75 -2.48
CA GLN A 103 11.78 15.06 -1.88
C GLN A 103 10.69 15.86 -2.61
N ASN A 104 10.24 15.40 -3.77
CA ASN A 104 9.38 16.15 -4.68
C ASN A 104 8.18 15.30 -5.10
N TRP A 105 7.07 15.48 -4.42
CA TRP A 105 5.86 14.71 -4.67
C TRP A 105 4.96 15.37 -5.72
N TYR A 106 5.50 15.52 -6.93
CA TYR A 106 4.78 16.05 -8.10
C TYR A 106 5.15 15.27 -9.37
N LEU A 107 4.35 15.43 -10.42
CA LEU A 107 4.60 14.82 -11.73
C LEU A 107 5.87 15.37 -12.41
N PRO A 108 6.60 14.55 -13.19
CA PRO A 108 6.32 13.13 -13.44
C PRO A 108 6.72 12.22 -12.28
N THR A 109 6.12 11.02 -12.24
CA THR A 109 6.44 9.96 -11.29
C THR A 109 7.05 8.75 -12.03
N PRO A 110 8.34 8.79 -12.37
CA PRO A 110 9.00 7.70 -13.08
C PRO A 110 8.99 6.41 -12.26
N SER A 111 9.18 5.27 -12.93
CA SER A 111 9.29 3.97 -12.29
C SER A 111 10.39 3.97 -11.23
N ALA A 112 10.10 3.37 -10.07
CA ALA A 112 11.10 3.09 -9.05
C ALA A 112 12.02 1.93 -9.42
N PHE A 113 11.65 1.15 -10.43
CA PHE A 113 12.29 -0.11 -10.82
C PHE A 113 12.83 -0.01 -12.23
N GLU A 114 14.00 -0.60 -12.45
CA GLU A 114 14.53 -0.81 -13.79
C GLU A 114 13.76 -1.90 -14.53
N VAL A 115 13.82 -1.88 -15.87
CA VAL A 115 13.09 -2.86 -16.71
C VAL A 115 13.52 -4.30 -16.37
N GLU A 116 14.82 -4.51 -16.15
CA GLU A 116 15.40 -5.80 -15.81
C GLU A 116 14.88 -6.33 -14.47
N GLU A 117 14.66 -5.46 -13.50
CA GLU A 117 14.08 -5.82 -12.20
C GLU A 117 12.63 -6.26 -12.35
N ILE A 118 11.84 -5.53 -13.14
CA ILE A 118 10.44 -5.85 -13.42
C ILE A 118 10.33 -7.23 -14.11
N GLU A 119 11.17 -7.48 -15.11
CA GLU A 119 11.22 -8.76 -15.80
C GLU A 119 11.66 -9.90 -14.88
N PHE A 120 12.66 -9.64 -14.03
CA PHE A 120 13.10 -10.61 -13.03
C PHE A 120 11.99 -10.95 -12.04
N LEU A 121 11.33 -9.95 -11.45
CA LEU A 121 10.23 -10.15 -10.50
C LEU A 121 9.06 -10.91 -11.13
N ARG A 122 8.70 -10.58 -12.37
CA ARG A 122 7.65 -11.30 -13.11
C ARG A 122 7.98 -12.78 -13.25
N ASN A 123 9.22 -13.09 -13.63
CA ASN A 123 9.70 -14.46 -13.75
C ASN A 123 9.80 -15.16 -12.39
N TRP A 124 10.28 -14.48 -11.36
CA TRP A 124 10.37 -15.02 -10.01
C TRP A 124 8.99 -15.39 -9.45
N VAL A 125 7.99 -14.53 -9.61
CA VAL A 125 6.61 -14.85 -9.22
C VAL A 125 6.08 -16.01 -10.06
N HIS A 126 6.28 -16.01 -11.39
CA HIS A 126 5.83 -17.10 -12.25
C HIS A 126 6.41 -18.46 -11.82
N GLN A 127 7.62 -18.51 -11.30
CA GLN A 127 8.30 -19.71 -10.81
C GLN A 127 7.89 -20.14 -9.38
N GLY A 128 7.08 -19.36 -8.67
CA GLY A 128 6.54 -19.73 -7.36
C GLY A 128 6.79 -18.74 -6.23
N GLY A 129 7.45 -17.61 -6.51
CA GLY A 129 7.56 -16.49 -5.60
C GLY A 129 6.19 -15.88 -5.28
N ARG A 130 6.10 -15.18 -4.19
CA ARG A 130 4.88 -14.48 -3.78
C ARG A 130 5.19 -13.00 -3.60
N LEU A 131 4.51 -12.16 -4.36
CA LEU A 131 4.69 -10.70 -4.29
C LEU A 131 3.49 -10.05 -3.60
N PHE A 132 3.77 -9.22 -2.62
CA PHE A 132 2.84 -8.28 -2.04
C PHE A 132 3.27 -6.87 -2.46
N LEU A 133 2.58 -6.31 -3.47
CA LEU A 133 2.83 -4.98 -4.00
C LEU A 133 1.85 -3.99 -3.37
N ILE A 134 2.37 -3.04 -2.63
CA ILE A 134 1.62 -2.00 -1.96
C ILE A 134 2.07 -0.65 -2.53
N ALA A 135 1.15 0.08 -3.13
CA ALA A 135 1.42 1.41 -3.65
C ALA A 135 0.22 2.31 -3.37
N ASP A 136 0.43 3.23 -2.45
CA ASP A 136 -0.54 4.21 -2.00
C ASP A 136 -0.76 5.29 -3.10
N HIS A 137 -1.39 6.39 -2.77
CA HIS A 137 -1.63 7.50 -3.67
C HIS A 137 -0.36 8.04 -4.36
N MET A 138 -0.52 8.98 -5.31
CA MET A 138 0.56 9.71 -5.95
C MET A 138 1.56 10.27 -4.92
N PRO A 139 2.88 10.17 -5.14
CA PRO A 139 3.59 9.68 -6.33
C PRO A 139 3.90 8.16 -6.29
N LEU A 140 3.55 7.49 -5.22
CA LEU A 140 3.91 6.10 -4.89
C LEU A 140 3.29 5.11 -5.89
N ALA A 141 2.02 5.37 -6.24
CA ALA A 141 1.33 4.60 -7.26
C ALA A 141 1.99 4.73 -8.64
N GLY A 142 2.36 5.95 -9.02
CA GLY A 142 3.04 6.19 -10.30
C GLY A 142 4.40 5.51 -10.36
N ALA A 143 5.17 5.56 -9.26
CA ALA A 143 6.47 4.90 -9.18
C ALA A 143 6.39 3.36 -9.27
N ALA A 144 5.26 2.77 -8.91
CA ALA A 144 5.02 1.32 -8.99
C ALA A 144 4.20 0.89 -10.23
N ALA A 145 3.78 1.84 -11.08
CA ALA A 145 2.85 1.58 -12.17
C ALA A 145 3.38 0.58 -13.20
N ASP A 146 4.65 0.69 -13.60
CA ASP A 146 5.25 -0.20 -14.60
C ASP A 146 5.36 -1.64 -14.08
N LEU A 147 5.72 -1.80 -12.79
CA LEU A 147 5.74 -3.12 -12.14
C LEU A 147 4.32 -3.71 -12.07
N ALA A 148 3.32 -2.92 -11.69
CA ALA A 148 1.94 -3.36 -11.66
C ALA A 148 1.42 -3.75 -13.05
N ALA A 149 1.74 -2.95 -14.07
CA ALA A 149 1.37 -3.19 -15.47
C ALA A 149 1.97 -4.49 -16.03
N ALA A 150 3.17 -4.89 -15.58
CA ALA A 150 3.79 -6.16 -15.96
C ALA A 150 2.96 -7.40 -15.53
N PHE A 151 2.05 -7.21 -14.56
CA PHE A 151 1.08 -8.21 -14.11
C PHE A 151 -0.36 -7.91 -14.59
N GLY A 152 -0.57 -6.86 -15.40
CA GLY A 152 -1.85 -6.47 -15.96
C GLY A 152 -2.70 -5.54 -15.09
N PHE A 153 -2.17 -4.98 -14.01
CA PHE A 153 -2.86 -3.98 -13.20
C PHE A 153 -2.63 -2.58 -13.76
N GLU A 154 -3.69 -1.75 -13.79
CA GLU A 154 -3.60 -0.36 -14.26
C GLU A 154 -3.77 0.59 -13.07
N PHE A 155 -2.69 1.16 -12.57
CA PHE A 155 -2.68 2.14 -11.49
C PHE A 155 -3.09 3.52 -11.99
N THR A 156 -3.92 4.22 -11.23
CA THR A 156 -4.39 5.57 -11.62
C THR A 156 -3.45 6.68 -11.16
N ASN A 157 -2.55 6.41 -10.23
CA ASN A 157 -1.68 7.42 -9.60
C ASN A 157 -2.46 8.60 -9.00
N GLY A 158 -3.62 8.32 -8.42
CA GLY A 158 -4.53 9.31 -7.87
C GLY A 158 -4.71 9.23 -6.36
N TYR A 159 -5.70 9.95 -5.87
CA TYR A 159 -6.19 9.94 -4.49
C TYR A 159 -7.67 9.62 -4.49
N VAL A 160 -8.07 8.56 -3.80
CA VAL A 160 -9.50 8.23 -3.67
C VAL A 160 -10.03 8.79 -2.36
N LEU A 161 -11.07 9.60 -2.47
CA LEU A 161 -11.73 10.23 -1.32
C LEU A 161 -13.22 9.86 -1.32
N ASP A 162 -13.77 9.70 -0.11
CA ASP A 162 -15.22 9.53 0.09
C ASP A 162 -15.94 10.90 -0.05
N ASP A 163 -16.86 10.99 -0.98
CA ASP A 163 -17.61 12.22 -1.29
C ASP A 163 -18.52 12.68 -0.12
N ARG A 164 -18.75 11.81 0.85
CA ARG A 164 -19.59 12.09 2.03
C ARG A 164 -18.90 12.91 3.12
N GLY A 165 -17.62 13.22 2.98
CA GLY A 165 -16.94 14.10 3.92
C GLY A 165 -15.46 13.87 4.08
N GLY A 166 -14.84 13.04 3.24
CA GLY A 166 -13.45 12.64 3.37
C GLY A 166 -13.23 11.75 4.61
N GLY A 167 -12.03 11.37 4.88
CA GLY A 167 -11.69 10.52 6.02
C GLY A 167 -11.51 9.06 5.61
N PRO A 168 -11.49 8.15 6.58
CA PRO A 168 -11.27 6.73 6.31
C PRO A 168 -12.35 6.14 5.42
N ALA A 169 -11.94 5.30 4.47
CA ALA A 169 -12.84 4.50 3.64
C ALA A 169 -13.16 3.18 4.35
N PHE A 170 -14.43 2.77 4.30
CA PHE A 170 -14.91 1.53 4.90
C PHE A 170 -15.34 0.56 3.82
N PHE A 171 -14.80 -0.64 3.90
CA PHE A 171 -15.17 -1.75 3.04
C PHE A 171 -15.76 -2.85 3.92
N SER A 172 -16.97 -3.30 3.62
CA SER A 172 -17.68 -4.31 4.40
C SER A 172 -18.32 -5.40 3.54
N LEU A 173 -18.54 -6.58 4.11
CA LEU A 173 -19.32 -7.63 3.46
C LEU A 173 -20.79 -7.22 3.28
N GLU A 174 -21.32 -6.40 4.18
CA GLU A 174 -22.68 -5.88 4.13
C GLU A 174 -22.89 -4.97 2.93
N ASP A 175 -21.96 -4.03 2.70
CA ASP A 175 -21.99 -3.10 1.57
C ASP A 175 -21.54 -3.77 0.25
N LYS A 176 -21.09 -5.04 0.30
CA LYS A 176 -20.60 -5.81 -0.85
C LYS A 176 -19.41 -5.20 -1.56
N ASN A 177 -18.67 -4.31 -0.91
CA ASN A 177 -17.45 -3.69 -1.39
C ASN A 177 -16.18 -4.33 -0.79
N LEU A 178 -16.30 -5.13 0.28
CA LEU A 178 -15.34 -6.14 0.72
C LEU A 178 -15.78 -7.49 0.16
N HIS A 179 -14.94 -8.15 -0.66
CA HIS A 179 -15.28 -9.40 -1.31
C HIS A 179 -14.87 -10.62 -0.48
N PRO A 180 -15.78 -11.61 -0.30
CA PRO A 180 -15.40 -12.88 0.30
C PRO A 180 -14.30 -13.57 -0.50
N SER A 181 -13.21 -13.92 0.16
CA SER A 181 -12.05 -14.53 -0.48
C SER A 181 -11.27 -15.39 0.51
N ILE A 182 -10.26 -16.10 0.04
CA ILE A 182 -9.32 -16.81 0.92
C ILE A 182 -8.60 -15.84 1.88
N ILE A 183 -8.41 -14.58 1.47
CA ILE A 183 -7.73 -13.55 2.28
C ILE A 183 -8.66 -13.08 3.40
N THR A 184 -9.90 -12.70 3.07
CA THR A 184 -10.87 -12.16 4.03
C THR A 184 -11.46 -13.23 4.95
N LYS A 185 -11.45 -14.51 4.52
CA LYS A 185 -11.89 -15.64 5.33
C LYS A 185 -10.89 -15.98 6.44
N GLY A 186 -9.60 -15.69 6.23
CA GLY A 186 -8.54 -16.11 7.14
C GLY A 186 -8.36 -17.65 7.18
N ARG A 187 -7.51 -18.12 8.09
CA ARG A 187 -7.25 -19.56 8.33
C ARG A 187 -8.34 -20.22 9.14
N ASN A 188 -9.04 -19.43 9.94
CA ASN A 188 -10.13 -19.87 10.82
C ASN A 188 -11.10 -18.70 11.10
N SER A 189 -12.19 -18.98 11.82
CA SER A 189 -13.24 -17.99 12.08
C SER A 189 -12.79 -16.79 12.91
N SER A 190 -11.73 -16.90 13.72
CA SER A 190 -11.22 -15.77 14.50
C SER A 190 -10.37 -14.80 13.68
N GLU A 191 -9.95 -15.20 12.48
CA GLU A 191 -9.20 -14.38 11.53
C GLU A 191 -10.09 -13.83 10.41
N SER A 192 -11.37 -14.20 10.39
CA SER A 192 -12.30 -13.75 9.35
C SER A 192 -12.60 -12.25 9.49
N LEU A 193 -12.52 -11.54 8.39
CA LEU A 193 -12.80 -10.11 8.31
C LEU A 193 -14.20 -9.88 7.74
N THR A 194 -14.97 -9.04 8.43
CA THR A 194 -16.26 -8.55 7.95
C THR A 194 -16.20 -7.10 7.50
N GLN A 195 -15.15 -6.39 7.90
CA GLN A 195 -14.89 -4.99 7.55
C GLN A 195 -13.39 -4.73 7.50
N VAL A 196 -13.00 -3.82 6.61
CA VAL A 196 -11.64 -3.24 6.53
C VAL A 196 -11.78 -1.72 6.46
N THR A 197 -10.90 -1.02 7.15
CA THR A 197 -10.80 0.44 7.11
C THR A 197 -9.49 0.83 6.45
N THR A 198 -9.56 1.70 5.47
CA THR A 198 -8.38 2.27 4.80
C THR A 198 -8.45 3.80 4.88
N PHE A 199 -7.34 4.48 4.60
CA PHE A 199 -7.33 5.94 4.58
C PHE A 199 -7.67 6.47 3.19
N THR A 200 -6.72 7.11 2.51
CA THR A 200 -6.91 7.58 1.13
C THR A 200 -6.56 6.47 0.13
N GLY A 201 -5.31 6.40 -0.26
CA GLY A 201 -4.84 5.45 -1.25
C GLY A 201 -5.23 5.78 -2.68
N GLN A 202 -4.95 4.87 -3.58
CA GLN A 202 -5.29 4.95 -4.99
C GLN A 202 -6.36 3.93 -5.41
N ALA A 203 -6.91 4.16 -6.59
CA ALA A 203 -7.73 3.20 -7.31
C ALA A 203 -6.96 2.57 -8.47
N PHE A 204 -7.24 1.31 -8.78
CA PHE A 204 -6.66 0.61 -9.92
C PHE A 204 -7.66 -0.33 -10.60
N LYS A 205 -7.39 -0.66 -11.89
CA LYS A 205 -8.10 -1.73 -12.57
C LYS A 205 -7.32 -3.03 -12.44
N ILE A 206 -8.03 -4.13 -12.51
CA ILE A 206 -7.49 -5.48 -12.38
C ILE A 206 -7.63 -6.25 -13.71
N PRO A 207 -6.70 -7.16 -14.02
CA PRO A 207 -6.87 -8.06 -15.15
C PRO A 207 -7.95 -9.13 -14.86
N ASP A 208 -8.52 -9.71 -15.91
CA ASP A 208 -9.65 -10.66 -15.82
C ASP A 208 -9.38 -11.85 -14.88
N GLN A 209 -8.14 -12.31 -14.76
CA GLN A 209 -7.76 -13.41 -13.89
C GLN A 209 -7.61 -13.04 -12.42
N ALA A 210 -7.55 -11.74 -12.10
CA ALA A 210 -7.46 -11.28 -10.71
C ALA A 210 -8.82 -11.31 -10.02
N LYS A 211 -8.79 -11.50 -8.72
CA LYS A 211 -9.96 -11.52 -7.85
C LYS A 211 -9.96 -10.27 -6.98
N PRO A 212 -11.03 -9.48 -6.99
CA PRO A 212 -11.13 -8.30 -6.14
C PRO A 212 -11.20 -8.70 -4.67
N VAL A 213 -10.65 -7.84 -3.80
CA VAL A 213 -10.82 -7.89 -2.34
C VAL A 213 -11.52 -6.65 -1.84
N LEU A 214 -11.08 -5.47 -2.30
CA LEU A 214 -11.68 -4.18 -1.97
C LEU A 214 -12.08 -3.49 -3.29
N THR A 215 -13.35 -3.10 -3.44
CA THR A 215 -13.87 -2.41 -4.62
C THR A 215 -14.56 -1.14 -4.20
N PHE A 216 -14.25 -0.02 -4.83
CA PHE A 216 -14.90 1.25 -4.53
C PHE A 216 -16.36 1.27 -5.00
N SER A 217 -17.23 1.81 -4.16
CA SER A 217 -18.64 2.07 -4.47
C SER A 217 -18.84 3.45 -5.10
N GLU A 218 -20.09 3.82 -5.41
CA GLU A 218 -20.42 5.03 -6.17
C GLU A 218 -20.10 6.35 -5.44
N ASN A 219 -19.92 6.30 -4.11
CA ASN A 219 -19.64 7.47 -3.29
C ASN A 219 -18.15 7.81 -3.19
N PHE A 220 -17.30 7.31 -4.08
CA PHE A 220 -15.88 7.60 -4.11
C PHE A 220 -15.47 8.28 -5.40
N THR A 221 -14.68 9.34 -5.24
CA THR A 221 -14.05 10.07 -6.35
C THR A 221 -12.54 9.90 -6.30
N ASN A 222 -11.94 9.58 -7.44
CA ASN A 222 -10.50 9.50 -7.61
C ASN A 222 -9.98 10.81 -8.22
N PHE A 223 -9.24 11.57 -7.44
CA PHE A 223 -8.58 12.81 -7.85
C PHE A 223 -7.21 12.53 -8.42
N LEU A 224 -6.85 13.21 -9.50
CA LEU A 224 -5.59 13.02 -10.23
C LEU A 224 -4.79 14.34 -10.22
N PRO A 225 -4.22 14.74 -9.07
CA PRO A 225 -3.48 15.99 -8.96
C PRO A 225 -2.08 15.90 -9.59
N ASP A 226 -1.53 17.03 -10.00
CA ASP A 226 -0.14 17.13 -10.46
C ASP A 226 0.87 17.19 -9.30
N THR A 227 0.40 17.56 -8.11
CA THR A 227 1.19 17.65 -6.88
C THR A 227 0.42 16.96 -5.75
N ALA A 228 1.10 16.09 -5.03
CA ALA A 228 0.50 15.30 -3.97
C ALA A 228 -0.17 16.17 -2.89
N GLY A 229 -1.43 15.85 -2.59
CA GLY A 229 -2.21 16.55 -1.57
C GLY A 229 -2.66 17.98 -1.96
N VAL A 230 -2.41 18.42 -3.20
CA VAL A 230 -2.88 19.71 -3.70
C VAL A 230 -4.10 19.51 -4.59
N PHE A 231 -5.26 19.92 -4.11
CA PHE A 231 -6.53 19.80 -4.82
C PHE A 231 -7.13 21.17 -5.08
N THR A 232 -7.52 21.41 -6.33
CA THR A 232 -8.23 22.62 -6.77
C THR A 232 -9.53 22.26 -7.46
N ALA A 233 -10.31 23.27 -7.87
CA ALA A 233 -11.53 23.03 -8.67
C ALA A 233 -11.21 22.38 -10.02
N GLU A 234 -10.04 22.67 -10.57
CA GLU A 234 -9.54 22.20 -11.87
C GLU A 234 -8.84 20.83 -11.77
N THR A 235 -8.56 20.33 -10.56
CA THR A 235 -7.92 18.99 -10.41
C THR A 235 -8.76 17.94 -11.13
N PRO A 236 -8.17 17.22 -12.12
CA PRO A 236 -8.87 16.17 -12.84
C PRO A 236 -9.37 15.09 -11.86
N ARG A 237 -10.56 14.58 -12.11
CA ARG A 237 -11.19 13.55 -11.27
C ARG A 237 -12.04 12.60 -12.08
N ILE A 238 -12.11 11.38 -11.65
CA ILE A 238 -12.95 10.34 -12.22
C ILE A 238 -13.75 9.63 -11.11
N PRO A 239 -14.96 9.12 -11.38
CA PRO A 239 -15.64 8.22 -10.46
C PRO A 239 -14.76 7.02 -10.14
N ALA A 240 -14.64 6.64 -8.87
CA ALA A 240 -13.88 5.45 -8.48
C ALA A 240 -14.73 4.17 -8.48
N ALA A 241 -16.04 4.27 -8.69
CA ALA A 241 -16.95 3.13 -8.73
C ALA A 241 -16.45 2.03 -9.69
N GLY A 242 -16.35 0.81 -9.17
CA GLY A 242 -15.87 -0.34 -9.94
C GLY A 242 -14.35 -0.47 -10.05
N TYR A 243 -13.58 0.55 -9.67
CA TYR A 243 -12.14 0.40 -9.44
C TYR A 243 -11.89 -0.33 -8.12
N HIS A 244 -10.66 -0.82 -7.94
CA HIS A 244 -10.28 -1.62 -6.79
C HIS A 244 -9.18 -0.94 -5.97
N GLN A 245 -9.13 -1.27 -4.67
CA GLN A 245 -8.03 -0.90 -3.78
C GLN A 245 -7.28 -2.13 -3.26
N GLY A 246 -7.85 -3.32 -3.41
CA GLY A 246 -7.23 -4.58 -3.04
C GLY A 246 -7.64 -5.69 -4.00
N ALA A 247 -6.68 -6.46 -4.50
CA ALA A 247 -6.94 -7.61 -5.37
C ALA A 247 -5.78 -8.61 -5.33
N PHE A 248 -6.06 -9.86 -5.68
CA PHE A 248 -5.04 -10.91 -5.75
C PHE A 248 -5.26 -11.82 -6.95
N MET A 249 -4.20 -12.51 -7.35
CA MET A 249 -4.27 -13.54 -8.38
C MET A 249 -3.17 -14.59 -8.22
N ASP A 250 -3.40 -15.74 -8.81
CA ASP A 250 -2.35 -16.68 -9.10
C ASP A 250 -1.60 -16.25 -10.39
N TYR A 251 -0.27 -16.35 -10.39
CA TYR A 251 0.55 -16.03 -11.55
C TYR A 251 1.61 -17.10 -11.76
N GLY A 252 1.42 -17.95 -12.76
CA GLY A 252 2.21 -19.17 -12.92
C GLY A 252 2.07 -20.09 -11.70
N LYS A 253 3.19 -20.37 -11.02
CA LYS A 253 3.23 -21.15 -9.77
C LYS A 253 3.17 -20.27 -8.52
N GLY A 254 3.29 -18.97 -8.68
CA GLY A 254 3.31 -17.98 -7.60
C GLY A 254 1.98 -17.28 -7.39
N LYS A 255 2.03 -16.24 -6.58
CA LYS A 255 0.87 -15.44 -6.19
C LYS A 255 1.22 -13.97 -6.11
N LEU A 256 0.27 -13.14 -6.44
CA LEU A 256 0.35 -11.69 -6.31
C LEU A 256 -0.83 -11.16 -5.49
N PHE A 257 -0.55 -10.30 -4.52
CA PHE A 257 -1.54 -9.42 -3.92
C PHE A 257 -1.13 -7.97 -4.18
N VAL A 258 -2.08 -7.15 -4.58
CA VAL A 258 -1.89 -5.71 -4.83
C VAL A 258 -2.79 -4.92 -3.89
N SER A 259 -2.20 -3.93 -3.21
CA SER A 259 -2.92 -2.98 -2.37
C SER A 259 -2.67 -1.55 -2.84
N GLY A 260 -3.74 -0.79 -2.98
CA GLY A 260 -3.70 0.65 -3.28
C GLY A 260 -3.63 1.53 -2.03
N GLU A 261 -3.37 0.95 -0.87
CA GLU A 261 -3.28 1.65 0.41
C GLU A 261 -2.27 0.95 1.31
N ALA A 262 -1.52 1.71 2.06
CA ALA A 262 -0.39 1.23 2.84
C ALA A 262 -0.54 1.43 4.36
N ALA A 263 -1.29 2.44 4.79
CA ALA A 263 -1.36 2.83 6.19
C ALA A 263 -2.06 1.78 7.07
N MET A 264 -2.97 0.97 6.51
CA MET A 264 -3.64 -0.09 7.26
C MET A 264 -2.69 -1.20 7.78
N PHE A 265 -1.46 -1.22 7.31
CA PHE A 265 -0.43 -2.19 7.73
C PHE A 265 0.62 -1.57 8.68
N SER A 266 0.49 -0.30 9.06
CA SER A 266 1.48 0.43 9.87
C SER A 266 1.15 0.53 11.36
#